data_1801f807487a0a2e70466cbabc177c8a
#
_entry.id   1801f807487a0a2e70466cbabc177c8a
#
_cell.length_a   1.000
_cell.length_b   1.000
_cell.length_c   1.000
_cell.angle_alpha   90.00
_cell.angle_beta   90.00
_cell.angle_gamma   90.00
#
_symmetry.space_group_name_H-M   'P 1'
#
loop_
_entity.id
_entity.type
_entity.pdbx_description
1 polymer ?
#
loop_
_entity_poly.entity_id
_entity_poly.type
_entity_poly.pdbx_seq_one_letter_code
_entity_poly.pdbx_strand_id
1 'polypeptide(L)'
;PRRGVHLKDQSYVLAVMGPEELTRVILPLGDAPSKAWVRSEAERLGLGVSNKPDSYDICFIPDGDTQGFLRAHLGARQGEIVSPDGTVLGHHDGYWNYTVGQRKGLGIGAPAPDGRPRYVLETRPQTNQVVVGASELLSISRIDATDVVWLAPDDEGSDVTDLFVQLRAHGSPIPVA
;
A
#
# COMPACT_ATOMS: atom_id res chain seq x y z
N PRO A 1 -8.87 -20.15 -3.66
CA PRO A 1 -9.27 -19.14 -4.63
C PRO A 1 -8.25 -19.12 -5.75
N ARG A 2 -8.70 -19.27 -7.00
CA ARG A 2 -7.79 -19.11 -8.12
C ARG A 2 -7.25 -17.69 -8.04
N ARG A 3 -5.93 -17.58 -8.07
CA ARG A 3 -5.23 -16.29 -8.14
C ARG A 3 -5.85 -15.51 -9.29
N GLY A 4 -6.54 -14.40 -9.00
CA GLY A 4 -7.16 -13.57 -10.03
C GLY A 4 -6.09 -13.12 -11.00
N VAL A 5 -6.25 -13.46 -12.27
CA VAL A 5 -5.33 -13.08 -13.36
C VAL A 5 -5.45 -11.56 -13.63
N HIS A 6 -6.22 -10.84 -12.82
CA HIS A 6 -6.58 -9.45 -13.06
C HIS A 6 -5.66 -8.50 -12.29
N LEU A 7 -5.13 -7.50 -13.00
CA LEU A 7 -4.32 -6.40 -12.47
C LEU A 7 -4.98 -5.60 -11.31
N LYS A 8 -6.23 -5.92 -10.99
CA LYS A 8 -7.05 -5.29 -9.92
C LYS A 8 -7.64 -6.32 -8.96
N ASP A 9 -6.96 -7.43 -8.73
CA ASP A 9 -7.33 -8.37 -7.69
C ASP A 9 -7.20 -7.68 -6.31
N GLN A 10 -8.30 -7.63 -5.58
CA GLN A 10 -8.37 -7.06 -4.23
C GLN A 10 -8.63 -8.14 -3.17
N SER A 11 -8.42 -9.40 -3.48
CA SER A 11 -8.64 -10.51 -2.54
C SER A 11 -7.74 -10.43 -1.29
N TYR A 12 -6.66 -9.64 -1.35
CA TYR A 12 -5.79 -9.37 -0.20
C TYR A 12 -6.56 -8.81 1.02
N VAL A 13 -7.70 -8.13 0.82
CA VAL A 13 -8.53 -7.63 1.94
C VAL A 13 -9.14 -8.76 2.76
N LEU A 14 -9.20 -9.97 2.21
CA LEU A 14 -9.71 -11.15 2.88
C LEU A 14 -8.62 -11.91 3.66
N ALA A 15 -7.36 -11.45 3.65
CA ALA A 15 -6.24 -12.11 4.31
C ALA A 15 -6.38 -12.25 5.83
N VAL A 16 -7.28 -11.46 6.44
CA VAL A 16 -7.61 -11.52 7.88
C VAL A 16 -8.64 -12.60 8.23
N MET A 17 -9.23 -13.25 7.22
CA MET A 17 -10.25 -14.29 7.41
C MET A 17 -9.59 -15.66 7.51
N GLY A 18 -10.11 -16.48 8.44
CA GLY A 18 -9.69 -17.87 8.55
C GLY A 18 -10.32 -18.77 7.47
N PRO A 19 -9.88 -20.04 7.39
CA PRO A 19 -10.42 -20.98 6.41
C PRO A 19 -11.91 -21.20 6.54
N GLU A 20 -12.46 -21.22 7.76
CA GLU A 20 -13.88 -21.42 8.02
C GLU A 20 -14.72 -20.26 7.49
N GLU A 21 -14.31 -19.02 7.75
CA GLU A 21 -15.00 -17.83 7.25
C GLU A 21 -14.97 -17.77 5.73
N LEU A 22 -13.84 -18.11 5.11
CA LEU A 22 -13.67 -18.11 3.65
C LEU A 22 -14.61 -19.09 2.95
N THR A 23 -15.00 -20.20 3.59
CA THR A 23 -16.00 -21.14 3.01
C THR A 23 -17.36 -20.51 2.80
N ARG A 24 -17.67 -19.43 3.50
CA ARG A 24 -18.94 -18.68 3.44
C ARG A 24 -18.89 -17.48 2.51
N VAL A 25 -17.73 -17.19 1.90
CA VAL A 25 -17.55 -16.05 1.00
C VAL A 25 -17.94 -16.44 -0.42
N ILE A 26 -18.78 -15.63 -1.03
CA ILE A 26 -19.14 -15.74 -2.45
C ILE A 26 -18.49 -14.55 -3.17
N LEU A 27 -17.74 -14.85 -4.22
CA LEU A 27 -17.06 -13.87 -5.07
C LEU A 27 -17.68 -13.88 -6.47
N PRO A 28 -18.84 -13.20 -6.68
CA PRO A 28 -19.63 -13.33 -7.92
C PRO A 28 -18.87 -12.90 -9.18
N LEU A 29 -17.87 -12.04 -9.04
CA LEU A 29 -17.07 -11.51 -10.14
C LEU A 29 -15.67 -12.17 -10.23
N GLY A 30 -15.41 -13.22 -9.45
CA GLY A 30 -14.10 -13.87 -9.39
C GLY A 30 -13.63 -14.46 -10.71
N ASP A 31 -14.57 -14.89 -11.57
CA ASP A 31 -14.30 -15.46 -12.88
C ASP A 31 -14.55 -14.45 -14.03
N ALA A 32 -14.85 -13.18 -13.72
CA ALA A 32 -15.08 -12.16 -14.73
C ALA A 32 -13.81 -11.91 -15.55
N PRO A 33 -13.87 -11.94 -16.90
CA PRO A 33 -12.66 -11.86 -17.73
C PRO A 33 -11.97 -10.51 -17.67
N SER A 34 -12.71 -9.44 -17.38
CA SER A 34 -12.14 -8.09 -17.25
C SER A 34 -13.13 -7.13 -16.59
N LYS A 35 -12.63 -5.99 -16.11
CA LYS A 35 -13.48 -4.91 -15.61
C LYS A 35 -14.35 -4.30 -16.71
N ALA A 36 -13.88 -4.24 -17.95
CA ALA A 36 -14.66 -3.77 -19.07
C ALA A 36 -15.88 -4.69 -19.30
N TRP A 37 -15.70 -5.98 -19.21
CA TRP A 37 -16.78 -6.96 -19.29
C TRP A 37 -17.80 -6.74 -18.15
N VAL A 38 -17.36 -6.55 -16.91
CA VAL A 38 -18.25 -6.25 -15.77
C VAL A 38 -19.08 -5.00 -16.02
N ARG A 39 -18.47 -3.94 -16.58
CA ARG A 39 -19.18 -2.70 -16.93
C ARG A 39 -20.21 -2.92 -18.04
N SER A 40 -19.88 -3.66 -19.08
CA SER A 40 -20.83 -3.97 -20.16
C SER A 40 -22.01 -4.82 -19.64
N GLU A 41 -21.76 -5.73 -18.72
CA GLU A 41 -22.83 -6.53 -18.12
C GLU A 41 -23.72 -5.69 -17.20
N ALA A 42 -23.14 -4.75 -16.43
CA ALA A 42 -23.89 -3.78 -15.64
C ALA A 42 -24.77 -2.88 -16.52
N GLU A 43 -24.25 -2.45 -17.68
CA GLU A 43 -25.03 -1.67 -18.66
C GLU A 43 -26.16 -2.50 -19.26
N ARG A 44 -25.89 -3.73 -19.67
CA ARG A 44 -26.90 -4.67 -20.19
C ARG A 44 -28.05 -4.90 -19.19
N LEU A 45 -27.74 -4.92 -17.90
CA LEU A 45 -28.71 -5.08 -16.81
C LEU A 45 -29.38 -3.75 -16.39
N GLY A 46 -29.05 -2.63 -17.03
CA GLY A 46 -29.61 -1.32 -16.72
C GLY A 46 -29.15 -0.75 -15.36
N LEU A 47 -28.00 -1.22 -14.83
CA LEU A 47 -27.49 -0.75 -13.56
C LEU A 47 -26.81 0.62 -13.72
N GLY A 48 -27.25 1.63 -12.94
CA GLY A 48 -26.73 2.99 -13.01
C GLY A 48 -25.25 3.15 -12.60
N VAL A 49 -24.62 2.04 -12.16
CA VAL A 49 -23.20 2.02 -11.77
C VAL A 49 -22.24 1.68 -12.93
N SER A 50 -22.76 1.34 -14.12
CA SER A 50 -21.97 0.94 -15.28
C SER A 50 -20.90 1.97 -15.66
N ASN A 51 -21.23 3.26 -15.59
CA ASN A 51 -20.36 4.38 -15.93
C ASN A 51 -19.69 5.05 -14.71
N LYS A 52 -19.89 4.50 -13.50
CA LYS A 52 -19.26 5.08 -12.30
C LYS A 52 -17.74 4.99 -12.42
N PRO A 53 -17.01 6.12 -12.21
CA PRO A 53 -15.54 6.09 -12.19
C PRO A 53 -15.03 5.13 -11.11
N ASP A 54 -13.84 4.62 -11.31
CA ASP A 54 -13.15 3.85 -10.27
C ASP A 54 -12.93 4.73 -9.03
N SER A 55 -13.10 4.16 -7.86
CA SER A 55 -12.67 4.80 -6.63
C SER A 55 -11.14 4.71 -6.58
N TYR A 56 -10.47 5.81 -6.94
CA TYR A 56 -9.00 5.93 -6.87
C TYR A 56 -8.54 6.52 -5.54
N ASP A 57 -9.47 7.09 -4.79
CA ASP A 57 -9.21 7.82 -3.56
C ASP A 57 -9.92 7.21 -2.34
N ILE A 58 -9.56 7.71 -1.19
CA ILE A 58 -10.15 7.34 0.09
C ILE A 58 -11.63 7.75 0.05
N CYS A 59 -12.55 6.80 0.19
CA CYS A 59 -13.98 6.99 -0.04
C CYS A 59 -14.64 8.05 0.85
N PHE A 60 -14.01 8.42 1.96
CA PHE A 60 -14.47 9.48 2.88
C PHE A 60 -13.76 10.82 2.69
N ILE A 61 -12.95 10.97 1.64
CA ILE A 61 -12.32 12.23 1.18
C ILE A 61 -12.79 12.50 -0.24
N PRO A 62 -14.00 13.07 -0.41
CA PRO A 62 -14.64 13.15 -1.74
C PRO A 62 -13.91 14.06 -2.72
N ASP A 63 -13.16 15.05 -2.23
CA ASP A 63 -12.39 16.03 -3.01
C ASP A 63 -10.97 15.57 -3.33
N GLY A 64 -10.55 14.39 -2.79
CA GLY A 64 -9.20 13.85 -2.97
C GLY A 64 -8.11 14.62 -2.20
N ASP A 65 -8.45 15.65 -1.42
CA ASP A 65 -7.50 16.42 -0.61
C ASP A 65 -7.19 15.71 0.72
N THR A 66 -6.44 14.62 0.62
CA THR A 66 -6.00 13.86 1.79
C THR A 66 -5.18 14.72 2.76
N GLN A 67 -4.35 15.65 2.25
CA GLN A 67 -3.54 16.52 3.10
C GLN A 67 -4.40 17.53 3.85
N GLY A 68 -5.39 18.13 3.19
CA GLY A 68 -6.37 19.02 3.83
C GLY A 68 -7.19 18.29 4.88
N PHE A 69 -7.65 17.08 4.58
CA PHE A 69 -8.36 16.23 5.55
C PHE A 69 -7.50 15.94 6.79
N LEU A 70 -6.26 15.50 6.61
CA LEU A 70 -5.35 15.24 7.73
C LEU A 70 -5.06 16.51 8.53
N ARG A 71 -4.85 17.65 7.85
CA ARG A 71 -4.64 18.94 8.53
C ARG A 71 -5.85 19.37 9.35
N ALA A 72 -7.05 19.16 8.85
CA ALA A 72 -8.29 19.50 9.58
C ALA A 72 -8.48 18.66 10.84
N HIS A 73 -8.05 17.39 10.83
CA HIS A 73 -8.24 16.46 11.93
C HIS A 73 -7.06 16.40 12.91
N LEU A 74 -5.83 16.52 12.43
CA LEU A 74 -4.59 16.38 13.20
C LEU A 74 -3.90 17.73 13.46
N GLY A 75 -4.38 18.80 12.81
CA GLY A 75 -3.73 20.10 12.86
C GLY A 75 -2.48 20.17 12.02
N ALA A 76 -1.68 21.23 12.21
CA ALA A 76 -0.33 21.35 11.67
C ALA A 76 0.67 21.23 12.81
N ARG A 77 1.66 20.35 12.64
CA ARG A 77 2.75 20.19 13.60
C ARG A 77 4.07 20.26 12.85
N GLN A 78 4.76 21.40 12.97
CA GLN A 78 6.05 21.57 12.32
C GLN A 78 7.07 20.55 12.85
N GLY A 79 7.80 19.95 11.91
CA GLY A 79 8.86 19.01 12.18
C GLY A 79 9.97 19.10 11.14
N GLU A 80 10.98 18.30 11.31
CA GLU A 80 12.19 18.31 10.49
C GLU A 80 12.20 17.13 9.51
N ILE A 81 12.71 17.39 8.31
CA ILE A 81 13.12 16.37 7.37
C ILE A 81 14.63 16.23 7.52
N VAL A 82 15.06 15.04 7.91
CA VAL A 82 16.46 14.77 8.23
C VAL A 82 17.05 13.66 7.36
N SER A 83 18.36 13.69 7.14
CA SER A 83 19.12 12.54 6.62
C SER A 83 19.34 11.48 7.71
N PRO A 84 19.82 10.28 7.36
CA PRO A 84 20.05 9.21 8.34
C PRO A 84 21.08 9.58 9.43
N ASP A 85 21.99 10.49 9.13
CA ASP A 85 22.98 11.02 10.08
C ASP A 85 22.44 12.17 10.97
N GLY A 86 21.17 12.57 10.78
CA GLY A 86 20.51 13.62 11.55
C GLY A 86 20.66 15.03 10.97
N THR A 87 21.31 15.19 9.83
CA THR A 87 21.41 16.51 9.18
C THR A 87 20.02 16.99 8.73
N VAL A 88 19.63 18.21 9.11
CA VAL A 88 18.36 18.81 8.72
C VAL A 88 18.41 19.23 7.25
N LEU A 89 17.47 18.73 6.46
CA LEU A 89 17.36 18.96 5.02
C LEU A 89 16.17 19.83 4.65
N GLY A 90 15.20 19.96 5.55
CA GLY A 90 13.97 20.73 5.32
C GLY A 90 13.02 20.61 6.50
N HIS A 91 11.81 21.14 6.31
CA HIS A 91 10.75 21.13 7.32
C HIS A 91 9.45 20.66 6.71
N HIS A 92 8.52 20.22 7.55
CA HIS A 92 7.19 19.79 7.17
C HIS A 92 6.14 20.18 8.24
N ASP A 93 4.86 20.09 7.87
CA ASP A 93 3.73 20.45 8.75
C ASP A 93 3.08 19.24 9.45
N GLY A 94 3.72 18.07 9.38
CA GLY A 94 3.24 16.84 10.01
C GLY A 94 3.81 15.60 9.32
N TYR A 95 4.42 14.68 10.09
CA TYR A 95 5.02 13.44 9.56
C TYR A 95 3.98 12.54 8.88
N TRP A 96 2.71 12.63 9.25
CA TRP A 96 1.59 11.85 8.69
C TRP A 96 1.30 12.15 7.22
N ASN A 97 1.84 13.24 6.67
CA ASN A 97 1.75 13.57 5.26
C ASN A 97 2.76 12.79 4.39
N TYR A 98 3.59 11.96 5.02
CA TYR A 98 4.68 11.23 4.37
C TYR A 98 4.49 9.73 4.51
N THR A 99 4.84 9.00 3.45
CA THR A 99 4.77 7.54 3.40
C THR A 99 6.15 6.98 3.08
N VAL A 100 6.57 5.92 3.77
CA VAL A 100 7.84 5.22 3.48
C VAL A 100 7.89 4.80 2.02
N GLY A 101 9.00 5.12 1.34
CA GLY A 101 9.18 4.94 -0.10
C GLY A 101 8.69 6.11 -0.96
N GLN A 102 8.09 7.15 -0.37
CA GLN A 102 7.69 8.35 -1.12
C GLN A 102 8.93 9.08 -1.66
N ARG A 103 8.87 9.47 -2.94
CA ARG A 103 9.93 10.19 -3.65
C ARG A 103 9.58 11.65 -3.92
N LYS A 104 8.32 11.92 -4.26
CA LYS A 104 7.86 13.25 -4.69
C LYS A 104 7.24 14.02 -3.52
N GLY A 105 7.27 15.35 -3.60
CA GLY A 105 6.61 16.20 -2.61
C GLY A 105 7.31 16.25 -1.25
N LEU A 106 8.62 16.01 -1.20
CA LEU A 106 9.38 16.03 0.06
C LEU A 106 9.64 17.44 0.60
N GLY A 107 9.49 18.48 -0.22
CA GLY A 107 9.72 19.87 0.22
C GLY A 107 11.18 20.20 0.53
N ILE A 108 12.14 19.39 0.05
CA ILE A 108 13.57 19.58 0.27
C ILE A 108 14.10 20.51 -0.82
N GLY A 109 14.63 21.68 -0.41
CA GLY A 109 15.11 22.70 -1.35
C GLY A 109 16.44 22.41 -2.02
N ALA A 110 17.24 21.47 -1.48
CA ALA A 110 18.56 21.13 -2.01
C ALA A 110 18.59 19.70 -2.57
N PRO A 111 19.14 19.47 -3.78
CA PRO A 111 19.38 18.12 -4.27
C PRO A 111 20.36 17.37 -3.37
N ALA A 112 20.37 16.04 -3.46
CA ALA A 112 21.39 15.24 -2.80
C ALA A 112 22.77 15.57 -3.40
N PRO A 113 23.87 15.50 -2.63
CA PRO A 113 25.22 15.79 -3.12
C PRO A 113 25.63 14.94 -4.33
N ASP A 114 25.10 13.72 -4.42
CA ASP A 114 25.31 12.77 -5.52
C ASP A 114 24.30 12.93 -6.67
N GLY A 115 23.39 13.92 -6.59
CA GLY A 115 22.37 14.18 -7.59
C GLY A 115 21.24 13.13 -7.62
N ARG A 116 21.25 12.11 -6.75
CA ARG A 116 20.26 11.05 -6.74
C ARG A 116 18.97 11.47 -6.02
N PRO A 117 17.83 10.90 -6.39
CA PRO A 117 16.59 11.14 -5.67
C PRO A 117 16.66 10.65 -4.23
N ARG A 118 16.01 11.39 -3.33
CA ARG A 118 15.77 10.96 -1.95
C ARG A 118 14.38 10.34 -1.83
N TYR A 119 14.27 9.41 -0.90
CA TYR A 119 13.05 8.68 -0.56
C TYR A 119 12.81 8.77 0.94
N VAL A 120 11.56 8.79 1.36
CA VAL A 120 11.21 8.64 2.77
C VAL A 120 11.62 7.24 3.22
N LEU A 121 12.52 7.17 4.18
CA LEU A 121 13.01 5.92 4.77
C LEU A 121 12.21 5.54 6.01
N GLU A 122 11.86 6.53 6.82
CA GLU A 122 11.21 6.35 8.10
C GLU A 122 10.41 7.60 8.47
N THR A 123 9.30 7.41 9.16
CA THR A 123 8.58 8.48 9.87
C THR A 123 8.69 8.25 11.36
N ARG A 124 9.05 9.27 12.13
CA ARG A 124 9.26 9.23 13.58
C ARG A 124 8.20 10.05 14.31
N PRO A 125 7.07 9.44 14.71
CA PRO A 125 5.97 10.16 15.37
C PRO A 125 6.39 10.85 16.66
N GLN A 126 7.26 10.21 17.44
CA GLN A 126 7.69 10.69 18.76
C GLN A 126 8.46 12.01 18.67
N THR A 127 9.35 12.13 17.70
CA THR A 127 10.17 13.33 17.45
C THR A 127 9.58 14.24 16.38
N ASN A 128 8.48 13.81 15.73
CA ASN A 128 7.88 14.49 14.58
C ASN A 128 8.91 14.75 13.47
N GLN A 129 9.69 13.72 13.13
CA GLN A 129 10.71 13.79 12.09
C GLN A 129 10.38 12.84 10.94
N VAL A 130 10.83 13.20 9.74
CA VAL A 130 10.81 12.37 8.54
C VAL A 130 12.24 12.15 8.10
N VAL A 131 12.69 10.88 8.09
CA VAL A 131 14.02 10.51 7.63
C VAL A 131 13.99 10.23 6.14
N VAL A 132 14.89 10.86 5.39
CA VAL A 132 14.99 10.67 3.94
C VAL A 132 16.40 10.30 3.52
N GLY A 133 16.54 9.46 2.49
CA GLY A 133 17.83 9.00 1.99
C GLY A 133 17.75 8.31 0.65
N ALA A 134 18.83 7.65 0.27
CA ALA A 134 18.93 6.89 -0.97
C ALA A 134 17.98 5.69 -0.98
N SER A 135 17.51 5.29 -2.16
CA SER A 135 16.60 4.15 -2.36
C SER A 135 17.14 2.82 -1.84
N GLU A 136 18.43 2.65 -1.88
CA GLU A 136 19.14 1.44 -1.41
C GLU A 136 18.90 1.18 0.09
N LEU A 137 18.68 2.24 0.87
CA LEU A 137 18.38 2.16 2.30
C LEU A 137 16.94 1.71 2.59
N LEU A 138 16.09 1.59 1.57
CA LEU A 138 14.76 1.00 1.68
C LEU A 138 14.78 -0.54 1.60
N SER A 139 15.91 -1.11 1.18
CA SER A 139 16.04 -2.56 1.07
C SER A 139 16.03 -3.20 2.46
N ILE A 140 15.18 -4.21 2.62
CA ILE A 140 15.12 -5.07 3.80
C ILE A 140 15.47 -6.49 3.39
N SER A 141 16.27 -7.16 4.20
CA SER A 141 16.68 -8.55 3.97
C SER A 141 15.85 -9.56 4.81
N ARG A 142 15.07 -9.05 5.76
CA ARG A 142 14.27 -9.86 6.67
C ARG A 142 12.91 -9.23 6.92
N ILE A 143 11.90 -10.07 6.94
CA ILE A 143 10.53 -9.72 7.30
C ILE A 143 10.09 -10.68 8.38
N ASP A 144 9.74 -10.16 9.55
CA ASP A 144 9.13 -10.92 10.62
C ASP A 144 7.62 -10.75 10.56
N ALA A 145 6.86 -11.84 10.51
CA ALA A 145 5.41 -11.85 10.51
C ALA A 145 4.88 -12.46 11.80
N THR A 146 3.82 -11.89 12.36
CA THR A 146 3.08 -12.39 13.50
C THR A 146 1.63 -12.66 13.10
N ASP A 147 0.93 -13.48 13.87
CA ASP A 147 -0.49 -13.79 13.68
C ASP A 147 -0.80 -14.30 12.25
N VAL A 148 0.09 -15.14 11.73
CA VAL A 148 -0.03 -15.69 10.39
C VAL A 148 -1.27 -16.59 10.29
N VAL A 149 -2.16 -16.29 9.33
CA VAL A 149 -3.28 -17.16 8.98
C VAL A 149 -2.87 -18.03 7.81
N TRP A 150 -2.73 -19.34 8.08
CA TRP A 150 -2.36 -20.32 7.06
C TRP A 150 -3.61 -20.83 6.34
N LEU A 151 -3.72 -20.55 5.05
CA LEU A 151 -4.89 -20.90 4.23
C LEU A 151 -4.65 -22.12 3.32
N ALA A 152 -3.41 -22.59 3.22
CA ALA A 152 -3.10 -23.81 2.50
C ALA A 152 -3.56 -25.02 3.33
N PRO A 153 -4.02 -26.13 2.71
CA PRO A 153 -4.19 -27.39 3.43
C PRO A 153 -2.87 -27.76 4.11
N ASP A 154 -2.95 -28.27 5.35
CA ASP A 154 -1.81 -28.82 6.06
C ASP A 154 -1.34 -30.08 5.31
N ASP A 155 -0.57 -29.90 4.27
CA ASP A 155 0.28 -30.94 3.73
C ASP A 155 1.44 -31.10 4.72
N GLU A 156 1.21 -31.90 5.77
CA GLU A 156 2.24 -32.32 6.69
C GLU A 156 3.37 -32.97 5.89
N GLY A 157 4.41 -32.18 5.56
CA GLY A 157 5.62 -32.67 4.90
C GLY A 157 5.94 -32.11 3.54
N SER A 158 5.16 -31.19 2.99
CA SER A 158 5.61 -30.45 1.80
C SER A 158 6.63 -29.38 2.24
N ASP A 159 7.87 -29.52 1.80
CA ASP A 159 8.81 -28.39 1.79
C ASP A 159 8.14 -27.24 1.02
N VAL A 160 7.76 -26.20 1.72
CA VAL A 160 7.19 -24.99 1.11
C VAL A 160 8.34 -24.25 0.44
N THR A 161 8.75 -24.72 -0.74
CA THR A 161 9.96 -24.25 -1.44
C THR A 161 9.75 -23.00 -2.26
N ASP A 162 8.49 -22.66 -2.62
CA ASP A 162 8.18 -21.55 -3.51
C ASP A 162 7.25 -20.54 -2.85
N LEU A 163 7.73 -19.90 -1.77
CA LEU A 163 7.01 -18.83 -1.13
C LEU A 163 7.25 -17.49 -1.82
N PHE A 164 6.19 -16.70 -1.93
CA PHE A 164 6.25 -15.32 -2.38
C PHE A 164 5.60 -14.42 -1.34
N VAL A 165 6.22 -13.28 -1.06
CA VAL A 165 5.65 -12.26 -0.20
C VAL A 165 5.22 -11.05 -1.03
N GLN A 166 4.05 -10.51 -0.73
CA GLN A 166 3.56 -9.25 -1.27
C GLN A 166 3.37 -8.26 -0.14
N LEU A 167 4.26 -7.27 -0.04
CA LEU A 167 4.30 -6.32 1.07
C LEU A 167 3.30 -5.18 0.95
N ARG A 168 2.74 -4.95 -0.24
CA ARG A 168 1.79 -3.87 -0.53
C ARG A 168 0.70 -4.38 -1.45
N ALA A 169 -0.49 -3.82 -1.32
CA ALA A 169 -1.66 -4.18 -2.14
C ALA A 169 -1.38 -4.16 -3.66
N HIS A 170 -0.53 -3.26 -4.13
CA HIS A 170 -0.14 -3.13 -5.53
C HIS A 170 1.35 -3.47 -5.76
N GLY A 171 1.97 -4.18 -4.83
CA GLY A 171 3.35 -4.66 -4.97
C GLY A 171 3.44 -5.92 -5.82
N SER A 172 4.57 -6.12 -6.50
CA SER A 172 4.87 -7.42 -7.12
C SER A 172 5.23 -8.44 -6.03
N PRO A 173 4.79 -9.70 -6.16
CA PRO A 173 5.25 -10.77 -5.30
C PRO A 173 6.76 -10.97 -5.42
N ILE A 174 7.43 -11.10 -4.29
CA ILE A 174 8.89 -11.29 -4.18
C ILE A 174 9.13 -12.70 -3.67
N PRO A 175 9.99 -13.50 -4.31
CA PRO A 175 10.34 -14.81 -3.79
C PRO A 175 11.09 -14.66 -2.45
N VAL A 176 10.79 -15.55 -1.52
CA VAL A 176 11.45 -15.61 -0.20
C VAL A 176 11.92 -17.03 0.08
N ALA A 177 12.98 -17.14 0.86
CA ALA A 177 13.56 -18.41 1.31
C ALA A 177 13.49 -18.51 2.84
#